data_91fadcf343e892e3f23806b1b421d063
#
_entry.id   91fadcf343e892e3f23806b1b421d063
#
_cell.length_a   1.000
_cell.length_b   1.000
_cell.length_c   1.000
_cell.angle_alpha   90.00
_cell.angle_beta   90.00
_cell.angle_gamma   90.00
#
_symmetry.space_group_name_H-M   'P 1'
#
loop_
_entity.id
_entity.type
_entity.pdbx_description
1 polymer ?
#
loop_
_entity_poly.entity_id
_entity_poly.type
_entity_poly.pdbx_seq_one_letter_code
_entity_poly.pdbx_strand_id
1 'polypeptide(L)'
;SSAASDVYKRQELSRVLRYTLQSNESQCVSLREEMEFVSAYIFLLKMRFENNLQFDIQISNAYEEYLLPPMAVQVLIENAVKHNEISNRKPLTIHITTDDNGNLSISNDIQPKWTATSGTGIGLANLAKRYRLLFKRDIQITEDKEFTVCIPLIEKSQLEQ
;
A
#
# COMPACT_ATOMS: atom_id res chain seq x y z
N SER A 1 17.23 9.63 22.01
CA SER A 1 16.45 9.88 23.21
C SER A 1 14.96 9.81 22.92
N SER A 2 14.14 9.64 23.94
CA SER A 2 12.67 9.57 23.82
C SER A 2 12.09 10.84 23.22
N ALA A 3 12.64 12.01 23.53
CA ALA A 3 12.15 13.30 23.00
C ALA A 3 12.37 13.42 21.49
N ALA A 4 13.53 13.05 20.98
CA ALA A 4 13.82 13.04 19.53
C ALA A 4 12.94 12.04 18.80
N SER A 5 12.72 10.85 19.38
CA SER A 5 11.82 9.84 18.85
C SER A 5 10.36 10.36 18.79
N ASP A 6 9.89 11.05 19.82
CA ASP A 6 8.53 11.61 19.86
C ASP A 6 8.34 12.72 18.83
N VAL A 7 9.34 13.57 18.60
CA VAL A 7 9.31 14.60 17.55
C VAL A 7 9.21 13.93 16.17
N TYR A 8 10.01 12.89 15.93
CA TYR A 8 10.00 12.17 14.67
C TYR A 8 8.64 11.49 14.43
N LYS A 9 8.07 10.86 15.44
CA LYS A 9 6.72 10.27 15.38
C LYS A 9 5.66 11.30 15.00
N ARG A 10 5.69 12.48 15.59
CA ARG A 10 4.76 13.57 15.28
C ARG A 10 4.91 14.05 13.84
N GLN A 11 6.15 14.14 13.33
CA GLN A 11 6.41 14.54 11.96
C GLN A 11 5.85 13.53 10.96
N GLU A 12 6.07 12.22 11.20
CA GLU A 12 5.54 11.18 10.34
C GLU A 12 4.01 11.12 10.37
N LEU A 13 3.41 11.25 11.55
CA LEU A 13 1.96 11.34 11.68
C LEU A 13 1.40 12.56 10.95
N SER A 14 2.05 13.71 11.04
CA SER A 14 1.67 14.93 10.32
C SER A 14 1.70 14.73 8.80
N ARG A 15 2.71 14.03 8.29
CA ARG A 15 2.80 13.69 6.86
C ARG A 15 1.63 12.80 6.41
N VAL A 16 1.30 11.78 7.19
CA VAL A 16 0.17 10.89 6.91
C VAL A 16 -1.14 11.66 6.87
N LEU A 17 -1.41 12.49 7.87
CA LEU A 17 -2.61 13.30 7.94
C LEU A 17 -2.70 14.29 6.78
N ARG A 18 -1.59 14.95 6.46
CA ARG A 18 -1.54 15.93 5.35
C ARG A 18 -1.82 15.26 4.02
N TYR A 19 -1.18 14.13 3.75
CA TYR A 19 -1.41 13.36 2.54
C TYR A 19 -2.87 12.90 2.43
N THR A 20 -3.44 12.38 3.52
CA THR A 20 -4.83 11.93 3.56
C THR A 20 -5.80 13.06 3.22
N LEU A 21 -5.57 14.27 3.74
CA LEU A 21 -6.39 15.44 3.45
C LEU A 21 -6.24 15.89 1.99
N GLN A 22 -5.01 15.92 1.47
CA GLN A 22 -4.74 16.31 0.08
C GLN A 22 -5.28 15.29 -0.93
N SER A 23 -5.21 14.00 -0.62
CA SER A 23 -5.63 12.93 -1.52
C SER A 23 -7.14 12.91 -1.78
N ASN A 24 -7.94 13.51 -0.90
CA ASN A 24 -9.38 13.64 -1.13
C ASN A 24 -9.72 14.56 -2.30
N GLU A 25 -8.80 15.45 -2.68
CA GLU A 25 -8.99 16.41 -3.78
C GLU A 25 -8.41 15.90 -5.10
N SER A 26 -7.48 14.96 -5.07
CA SER A 26 -6.78 14.45 -6.25
C SER A 26 -7.33 13.09 -6.67
N GLN A 27 -7.59 12.91 -7.96
CA GLN A 27 -8.01 11.61 -8.51
C GLN A 27 -6.84 10.65 -8.68
N CYS A 28 -5.64 11.17 -8.94
CA CYS A 28 -4.41 10.42 -9.16
C CYS A 28 -3.22 11.12 -8.53
N VAL A 29 -2.23 10.32 -8.15
CA VAL A 29 -0.92 10.79 -7.70
C VAL A 29 0.16 9.99 -8.41
N SER A 30 1.40 10.50 -8.44
CA SER A 30 2.52 9.73 -8.96
C SER A 30 2.92 8.61 -7.99
N LEU A 31 3.51 7.56 -8.53
CA LEU A 31 4.06 6.48 -7.71
C LEU A 31 5.09 7.02 -6.70
N ARG A 32 5.89 7.99 -7.10
CA ARG A 32 6.86 8.65 -6.22
C ARG A 32 6.18 9.29 -5.02
N GLU A 33 5.13 10.09 -5.24
CA GLU A 33 4.36 10.73 -4.16
C GLU A 33 3.71 9.69 -3.24
N GLU A 34 3.11 8.65 -3.83
CA GLU A 34 2.50 7.56 -3.07
C GLU A 34 3.53 6.86 -2.18
N MET A 35 4.72 6.57 -2.71
CA MET A 35 5.76 5.87 -1.97
C MET A 35 6.41 6.73 -0.88
N GLU A 36 6.45 8.04 -1.03
CA GLU A 36 6.84 8.95 0.06
C GLU A 36 5.87 8.83 1.23
N PHE A 37 4.59 8.85 0.96
CA PHE A 37 3.55 8.62 1.97
C PHE A 37 3.65 7.22 2.57
N VAL A 38 3.81 6.19 1.74
CA VAL A 38 3.94 4.79 2.18
C VAL A 38 5.13 4.62 3.11
N SER A 39 6.25 5.29 2.86
CA SER A 39 7.43 5.26 3.76
C SER A 39 7.10 5.76 5.16
N ALA A 40 6.34 6.85 5.27
CA ALA A 40 5.87 7.37 6.55
C ALA A 40 4.89 6.40 7.24
N TYR A 41 3.99 5.81 6.47
CA TYR A 41 3.02 4.82 6.96
C TYR A 41 3.72 3.56 7.47
N ILE A 42 4.70 3.03 6.72
CA ILE A 42 5.53 1.88 7.13
C ILE A 42 6.25 2.16 8.43
N PHE A 43 6.81 3.36 8.59
CA PHE A 43 7.47 3.74 9.82
C PHE A 43 6.53 3.63 11.03
N LEU A 44 5.30 4.10 10.91
CA LEU A 44 4.29 4.00 11.97
C LEU A 44 3.89 2.54 12.26
N LEU A 45 3.75 1.71 11.22
CA LEU A 45 3.46 0.29 11.38
C LEU A 45 4.60 -0.45 12.09
N LYS A 46 5.86 -0.13 11.76
CA LYS A 46 7.02 -0.77 12.39
C LYS A 46 7.18 -0.40 13.85
N MET A 47 6.64 0.73 14.29
CA MET A 47 6.59 1.06 15.72
C MET A 47 5.65 0.13 16.48
N ARG A 48 4.58 -0.34 15.84
CA ARG A 48 3.63 -1.28 16.45
C ARG A 48 4.11 -2.72 16.41
N PHE A 49 4.64 -3.15 15.26
CA PHE A 49 4.96 -4.56 15.01
C PHE A 49 6.45 -4.89 15.10
N GLU A 50 7.29 -3.87 15.18
CA GLU A 50 8.75 -4.01 15.27
C GLU A 50 9.31 -4.92 14.16
N ASN A 51 10.15 -5.87 14.50
CA ASN A 51 10.78 -6.77 13.52
C ASN A 51 9.81 -7.87 13.01
N ASN A 52 8.62 -7.97 13.57
CA ASN A 52 7.65 -8.96 13.15
C ASN A 52 6.97 -8.61 11.83
N LEU A 53 7.07 -7.35 11.41
CA LEU A 53 6.58 -6.88 10.11
C LEU A 53 7.76 -6.32 9.32
N GLN A 54 8.01 -6.91 8.16
CA GLN A 54 9.07 -6.51 7.25
C GLN A 54 8.50 -6.14 5.89
N PHE A 55 9.21 -5.27 5.18
CA PHE A 55 8.84 -4.82 3.85
C PHE A 55 10.03 -5.05 2.90
N ASP A 56 9.74 -5.67 1.77
CA ASP A 56 10.68 -5.83 0.67
C ASP A 56 10.15 -5.01 -0.50
N ILE A 57 10.82 -3.89 -0.80
CA ILE A 57 10.37 -2.90 -1.78
C ILE A 57 11.36 -2.86 -2.93
N GLN A 58 10.91 -3.28 -4.12
CA GLN A 58 11.69 -3.29 -5.36
C GLN A 58 10.90 -2.59 -6.46
N ILE A 59 11.06 -1.29 -6.54
CA ILE A 59 10.36 -0.43 -7.50
C ILE A 59 11.36 0.13 -8.51
N SER A 60 11.08 -0.07 -9.79
CA SER A 60 11.87 0.51 -10.86
C SER A 60 11.67 2.01 -10.95
N ASN A 61 12.76 2.75 -11.07
CA ASN A 61 12.74 4.21 -11.27
C ASN A 61 11.99 4.61 -12.57
N ALA A 62 11.88 3.69 -13.53
CA ALA A 62 11.16 3.93 -14.78
C ALA A 62 9.67 4.25 -14.57
N TYR A 63 9.09 3.83 -13.43
CA TYR A 63 7.67 4.01 -13.15
C TYR A 63 7.36 5.07 -12.10
N GLU A 64 8.35 5.81 -11.62
CA GLU A 64 8.16 6.80 -10.54
C GLU A 64 7.13 7.87 -10.87
N GLU A 65 7.04 8.28 -12.13
CA GLU A 65 6.10 9.29 -12.58
C GLU A 65 4.77 8.72 -13.12
N TYR A 66 4.62 7.40 -13.13
CA TYR A 66 3.35 6.78 -13.46
C TYR A 66 2.33 7.04 -12.36
N LEU A 67 1.05 6.99 -12.71
CA LEU A 67 -0.04 7.42 -11.85
C LEU A 67 -0.85 6.24 -11.31
N LEU A 68 -1.39 6.42 -10.12
CA LEU A 68 -2.31 5.51 -9.48
C LEU A 68 -3.28 6.31 -8.59
N PRO A 69 -4.41 5.71 -8.17
CA PRO A 69 -5.28 6.39 -7.22
C PRO A 69 -4.56 6.65 -5.90
N PRO A 70 -4.79 7.80 -5.26
CA PRO A 70 -4.18 8.08 -3.97
C PRO A 70 -4.53 7.02 -2.93
N MET A 71 -3.58 6.68 -2.08
CA MET A 71 -3.72 5.71 -1.00
C MET A 71 -3.95 4.25 -1.46
N ALA A 72 -3.74 3.96 -2.75
CA ALA A 72 -3.88 2.60 -3.27
C ALA A 72 -2.95 1.61 -2.57
N VAL A 73 -1.68 1.94 -2.44
CA VAL A 73 -0.69 1.07 -1.78
C VAL A 73 -1.00 0.95 -0.28
N GLN A 74 -1.36 2.04 0.37
CA GLN A 74 -1.73 2.04 1.79
C GLN A 74 -2.91 1.09 2.07
N VAL A 75 -3.94 1.12 1.23
CA VAL A 75 -5.09 0.22 1.36
C VAL A 75 -4.65 -1.25 1.26
N LEU A 76 -3.74 -1.57 0.35
CA LEU A 76 -3.25 -2.93 0.16
C LEU A 76 -2.36 -3.39 1.31
N ILE A 77 -1.53 -2.51 1.86
CA ILE A 77 -0.74 -2.81 3.07
C ILE A 77 -1.68 -3.04 4.26
N GLU A 78 -2.65 -2.15 4.45
CA GLU A 78 -3.63 -2.27 5.53
C GLU A 78 -4.40 -3.59 5.46
N ASN A 79 -4.80 -3.99 4.26
CA ASN A 79 -5.46 -5.28 4.02
C ASN A 79 -4.58 -6.46 4.45
N ALA A 80 -3.29 -6.46 4.09
CA ALA A 80 -2.34 -7.49 4.48
C ALA A 80 -2.16 -7.56 6.01
N VAL A 81 -2.02 -6.42 6.67
CA VAL A 81 -1.87 -6.33 8.13
C VAL A 81 -3.14 -6.81 8.85
N LYS A 82 -4.29 -6.46 8.33
CA LYS A 82 -5.59 -6.78 8.94
C LYS A 82 -5.92 -8.27 8.91
N HIS A 83 -5.59 -8.95 7.82
CA HIS A 83 -6.01 -10.33 7.57
C HIS A 83 -4.97 -11.38 7.97
N ASN A 84 -3.78 -10.99 8.37
CA ASN A 84 -2.70 -11.92 8.69
C ASN A 84 -2.24 -11.81 10.13
N GLU A 85 -1.83 -12.95 10.70
CA GLU A 85 -1.12 -12.97 11.98
C GLU A 85 0.26 -12.31 11.78
N ILE A 86 0.61 -11.44 12.71
CA ILE A 86 1.93 -10.81 12.76
C ILE A 86 2.44 -10.95 14.20
N SER A 87 3.37 -11.88 14.40
CA SER A 87 3.89 -12.22 15.73
C SER A 87 5.35 -12.70 15.62
N ASN A 88 6.00 -12.88 16.76
CA ASN A 88 7.34 -13.47 16.82
C ASN A 88 7.38 -14.87 16.18
N ARG A 89 6.31 -15.63 16.33
CA ARG A 89 6.19 -16.99 15.79
C ARG A 89 5.90 -16.98 14.29
N LYS A 90 5.18 -15.98 13.82
CA LYS A 90 4.79 -15.81 12.42
C LYS A 90 5.04 -14.37 11.98
N PRO A 91 6.30 -14.00 11.75
CA PRO A 91 6.59 -12.69 11.16
C PRO A 91 6.03 -12.63 9.74
N LEU A 92 5.59 -11.45 9.33
CA LEU A 92 5.04 -11.20 8.01
C LEU A 92 5.99 -10.30 7.21
N THR A 93 6.25 -10.67 5.97
CA THR A 93 6.94 -9.82 5.00
C THR A 93 5.95 -9.43 3.90
N ILE A 94 5.86 -8.14 3.63
CA ILE A 94 5.07 -7.59 2.54
C ILE A 94 6.02 -7.19 1.42
N HIS A 95 5.79 -7.74 0.22
CA HIS A 95 6.58 -7.45 -0.97
C HIS A 95 5.84 -6.44 -1.83
N ILE A 96 6.53 -5.38 -2.22
CA ILE A 96 6.01 -4.32 -3.09
C ILE A 96 6.96 -4.22 -4.29
N THR A 97 6.50 -4.63 -5.46
CA THR A 97 7.36 -4.76 -6.64
C THR A 97 6.69 -4.21 -7.90
N THR A 98 7.49 -3.67 -8.81
CA THR A 98 7.03 -3.37 -10.18
C THR A 98 7.51 -4.45 -11.14
N ASP A 99 6.70 -4.74 -12.16
CA ASP A 99 7.10 -5.62 -13.27
C ASP A 99 7.50 -4.79 -14.50
N ASP A 100 7.92 -5.47 -15.58
CA ASP A 100 8.34 -4.81 -16.82
C ASP A 100 7.15 -4.29 -17.66
N ASN A 101 5.93 -4.61 -17.28
CA ASN A 101 4.71 -4.22 -17.97
C ASN A 101 4.02 -2.99 -17.33
N GLY A 102 4.65 -2.39 -16.33
CA GLY A 102 4.09 -1.22 -15.65
C GLY A 102 3.00 -1.56 -14.63
N ASN A 103 3.07 -2.73 -14.03
CA ASN A 103 2.19 -3.10 -12.93
C ASN A 103 2.91 -3.04 -11.60
N LEU A 104 2.17 -2.72 -10.56
CA LEU A 104 2.64 -2.74 -9.17
C LEU A 104 1.95 -3.90 -8.45
N SER A 105 2.74 -4.78 -7.84
CA SER A 105 2.23 -5.92 -7.09
C SER A 105 2.55 -5.77 -5.61
N ILE A 106 1.57 -6.04 -4.77
CA ILE A 106 1.72 -6.15 -3.33
C ILE A 106 1.33 -7.56 -2.93
N SER A 107 2.27 -8.30 -2.32
CA SER A 107 2.06 -9.69 -1.95
C SER A 107 2.57 -10.01 -0.55
N ASN A 108 1.99 -11.03 0.05
CA ASN A 108 2.39 -11.59 1.33
C ASN A 108 1.99 -13.05 1.42
N ASP A 109 2.69 -13.80 2.26
CA ASP A 109 2.27 -15.15 2.64
C ASP A 109 0.93 -15.09 3.37
N ILE A 110 0.08 -16.08 3.12
CA ILE A 110 -1.23 -16.17 3.78
C ILE A 110 -1.05 -16.78 5.15
N GLN A 111 -1.27 -15.98 6.19
CA GLN A 111 -1.14 -16.35 7.60
C GLN A 111 -2.41 -15.95 8.37
N PRO A 112 -3.57 -16.63 8.13
CA PRO A 112 -4.83 -16.15 8.67
C PRO A 112 -4.81 -16.02 10.19
N LYS A 113 -5.46 -14.98 10.68
CA LYS A 113 -5.68 -14.82 12.11
C LYS A 113 -6.68 -15.86 12.63
N TRP A 114 -6.48 -16.33 13.86
CA TRP A 114 -7.41 -17.21 14.55
C TRP A 114 -8.77 -16.56 14.81
N THR A 115 -8.77 -15.26 15.07
CA THR A 115 -9.99 -14.50 15.25
C THR A 115 -10.48 -14.00 13.90
N ALA A 116 -11.69 -14.38 13.53
CA ALA A 116 -12.35 -13.82 12.36
C ALA A 116 -12.38 -12.29 12.51
N THR A 117 -11.52 -11.60 11.81
CA THR A 117 -11.64 -10.16 11.70
C THR A 117 -12.87 -9.89 10.84
N SER A 118 -13.82 -9.18 11.38
CA SER A 118 -14.96 -8.64 10.64
C SER A 118 -14.46 -7.56 9.69
N GLY A 119 -13.49 -7.91 8.86
CA GLY A 119 -13.01 -7.09 7.79
C GLY A 119 -13.99 -7.18 6.64
N THR A 120 -14.57 -6.07 6.29
CA THR A 120 -15.63 -5.99 5.29
C THR A 120 -15.13 -6.08 3.86
N GLY A 121 -13.79 -6.13 3.61
CA GLY A 121 -13.22 -6.08 2.26
C GLY A 121 -13.53 -4.79 1.50
N ILE A 122 -14.06 -3.80 2.18
CA ILE A 122 -14.51 -2.52 1.58
C ILE A 122 -13.35 -1.79 0.91
N GLY A 123 -12.18 -1.77 1.55
CA GLY A 123 -11.01 -1.07 1.01
C GLY A 123 -10.58 -1.60 -0.34
N LEU A 124 -10.45 -2.92 -0.46
CA LEU A 124 -10.05 -3.57 -1.72
C LEU A 124 -11.14 -3.44 -2.78
N ALA A 125 -12.40 -3.64 -2.42
CA ALA A 125 -13.53 -3.48 -3.33
C ALA A 125 -13.64 -2.03 -3.85
N ASN A 126 -13.43 -1.05 -2.98
CA ASN A 126 -13.43 0.36 -3.35
C ASN A 126 -12.26 0.71 -4.28
N LEU A 127 -11.08 0.15 -4.04
CA LEU A 127 -9.93 0.34 -4.92
C LEU A 127 -10.22 -0.22 -6.32
N ALA A 128 -10.76 -1.43 -6.41
CA ALA A 128 -11.15 -2.05 -7.68
C ALA A 128 -12.16 -1.18 -8.44
N LYS A 129 -13.15 -0.65 -7.73
CA LYS A 129 -14.17 0.23 -8.28
C LYS A 129 -13.57 1.54 -8.80
N ARG A 130 -12.64 2.13 -8.05
CA ARG A 130 -11.93 3.36 -8.46
C ARG A 130 -11.13 3.14 -9.75
N TYR A 131 -10.44 2.00 -9.87
CA TYR A 131 -9.71 1.65 -11.09
C TYR A 131 -10.63 1.55 -12.31
N ARG A 132 -11.80 0.95 -12.16
CA ARG A 132 -12.79 0.88 -13.25
C ARG A 132 -13.33 2.24 -13.64
N LEU A 133 -13.65 3.07 -12.65
CA LEU A 133 -14.23 4.40 -12.89
C LEU A 133 -13.22 5.37 -13.51
N LEU A 134 -11.98 5.38 -13.00
CA LEU A 134 -10.97 6.36 -13.43
C LEU A 134 -10.24 5.93 -14.71
N PHE A 135 -9.94 4.65 -14.85
CA PHE A 135 -9.03 4.17 -15.90
C PHE A 135 -9.65 3.10 -16.81
N LYS A 136 -10.84 2.63 -16.50
CA LYS A 136 -11.48 1.48 -17.18
C LYS A 136 -10.57 0.25 -17.18
N ARG A 137 -9.87 0.04 -16.08
CA ARG A 137 -8.91 -1.05 -15.88
C ARG A 137 -9.31 -1.85 -14.65
N ASP A 138 -9.02 -3.14 -14.69
CA ASP A 138 -9.25 -4.04 -13.57
C ASP A 138 -7.95 -4.26 -12.80
N ILE A 139 -8.07 -4.46 -11.49
CA ILE A 139 -6.99 -4.98 -10.67
C ILE A 139 -7.08 -6.51 -10.67
N GLN A 140 -5.94 -7.18 -10.45
CA GLN A 140 -5.89 -8.63 -10.39
C GLN A 140 -5.60 -9.08 -8.97
N ILE A 141 -6.39 -10.03 -8.48
CA ILE A 141 -6.24 -10.62 -7.15
C ILE A 141 -5.97 -12.10 -7.34
N THR A 142 -4.86 -12.56 -6.79
CA THR A 142 -4.47 -13.97 -6.81
C THR A 142 -4.32 -14.46 -5.37
N GLU A 143 -4.94 -15.58 -5.07
CA GLU A 143 -4.87 -16.22 -3.75
C GLU A 143 -4.52 -17.68 -3.94
N ASP A 144 -3.27 -18.02 -3.62
CA ASP A 144 -2.73 -19.38 -3.66
C ASP A 144 -1.93 -19.61 -2.36
N LYS A 145 -0.64 -19.74 -2.42
CA LYS A 145 0.24 -19.74 -1.24
C LYS A 145 0.47 -18.33 -0.71
N GLU A 146 0.50 -17.39 -1.63
CA GLU A 146 0.57 -15.97 -1.36
C GLU A 146 -0.72 -15.28 -1.76
N PHE A 147 -1.06 -14.21 -1.06
CA PHE A 147 -2.09 -13.28 -1.47
C PHE A 147 -1.41 -12.14 -2.23
N THR A 148 -1.76 -11.97 -3.49
CA THR A 148 -1.16 -10.95 -4.37
C THR A 148 -2.24 -10.09 -4.99
N VAL A 149 -2.07 -8.78 -4.88
CA VAL A 149 -2.87 -7.81 -5.62
C VAL A 149 -1.95 -7.09 -6.60
N CYS A 150 -2.30 -7.16 -7.88
CA CYS A 150 -1.58 -6.51 -8.96
C CYS A 150 -2.43 -5.36 -9.51
N ILE A 151 -1.89 -4.15 -9.49
CA ILE A 151 -2.58 -2.95 -9.95
C ILE A 151 -1.80 -2.31 -11.11
N PRO A 152 -2.48 -1.87 -12.18
CA PRO A 152 -1.80 -1.19 -13.27
C PRO A 152 -1.38 0.22 -12.87
N LEU A 153 -0.17 0.60 -13.24
CA LEU A 153 0.30 1.98 -13.18
C LEU A 153 -0.03 2.65 -14.51
N ILE A 154 -0.48 3.89 -14.45
CA ILE A 154 -1.02 4.60 -15.61
C ILE A 154 -0.04 5.66 -16.07
N GLU A 155 0.38 5.60 -17.32
CA GLU A 155 1.21 6.61 -17.93
C GLU A 155 0.40 7.90 -18.13
N LYS A 156 1.00 9.07 -17.87
CA LYS A 156 0.31 10.36 -17.99
C LYS A 156 -0.33 10.58 -19.36
N SER A 157 0.33 10.14 -20.43
CA SER A 157 -0.18 10.23 -21.80
C SER A 157 -1.50 9.48 -22.01
N GLN A 158 -1.81 8.48 -21.19
CA GLN A 158 -3.05 7.70 -21.25
C GLN A 158 -4.25 8.42 -20.64
N LEU A 159 -4.03 9.44 -19.82
CA LEU A 159 -5.11 10.24 -19.21
C LEU A 159 -5.59 11.38 -20.09
N GLU A 160 -4.77 11.81 -21.06
CA GLU A 160 -5.08 12.93 -21.95
C GLU A 160 -5.93 12.51 -23.17
N GLN A 161 -6.31 11.25 -23.23
CA GLN A 161 -7.20 10.68 -24.25
C GLN A 161 -8.63 10.48 -23.68
#